data_ab8d5ff0ad1830b0079cb9b0f04ce84b
#
_entry.id   ab8d5ff0ad1830b0079cb9b0f04ce84b
#
_cell.length_a   1.000
_cell.length_b   1.000
_cell.length_c   1.000
_cell.angle_alpha   90.00
_cell.angle_beta   90.00
_cell.angle_gamma   90.00
#
_symmetry.space_group_name_H-M   'P 1'
#
loop_
_entity.id
_entity.type
_entity.pdbx_description
1 polymer ?
#
loop_
_entity_poly.entity_id
_entity_poly.type
_entity_poly.pdbx_seq_one_letter_code
_entity_poly.pdbx_strand_id
1 'polypeptide(L)'
;HTCDDWQKCYKNSGIEEAAKAAGAKVMPAHLESYYKPVSLPKGVRMKSAKVHEAILNSDVWINVPILKNHGGANLTISMKNHMGIVWDRGFFHSNDLQQCIADICTMDKKAVLNVVDAYRVLKTNGPRGRSASDVVLTKGLFISQDIVAVDTAATKFFNQVREMPLESVAHLANGQALKIGTMDLDKLNVKRIKL
;
A
#
# COMPACT_ATOMS: atom_id res chain seq x y z
N HIS A 1 4.04 -14.22 2.56
CA HIS A 1 2.81 -14.06 1.85
C HIS A 1 2.71 -14.98 0.62
N THR A 2 1.49 -15.23 0.12
CA THR A 2 1.14 -16.21 -0.92
C THR A 2 1.70 -15.96 -2.34
N CYS A 3 2.45 -14.89 -2.62
CA CYS A 3 3.02 -14.61 -3.94
C CYS A 3 4.32 -15.33 -4.26
N ASP A 4 5.06 -15.71 -3.23
CA ASP A 4 6.38 -16.32 -3.32
C ASP A 4 6.67 -17.16 -2.07
N ASP A 5 7.81 -17.83 -2.03
CA ASP A 5 8.32 -18.45 -0.82
C ASP A 5 8.51 -17.37 0.27
N TRP A 6 7.58 -17.31 1.21
CA TRP A 6 7.52 -16.26 2.24
C TRP A 6 8.73 -16.28 3.17
N GLN A 7 9.29 -17.48 3.45
CA GLN A 7 10.47 -17.65 4.31
C GLN A 7 11.71 -17.04 3.65
N LYS A 8 11.90 -17.31 2.35
CA LYS A 8 12.98 -16.68 1.58
C LYS A 8 12.78 -15.17 1.47
N CYS A 9 11.55 -14.71 1.26
CA CYS A 9 11.26 -13.27 1.20
C CYS A 9 11.59 -12.55 2.50
N TYR A 10 11.24 -13.12 3.64
CA TYR A 10 11.52 -12.55 4.95
C TYR A 10 13.04 -12.49 5.23
N LYS A 11 13.76 -13.58 4.95
CA LYS A 11 15.20 -13.66 5.11
C LYS A 11 15.95 -12.73 4.15
N ASN A 12 15.66 -12.81 2.87
CA ASN A 12 16.41 -12.09 1.83
C ASN A 12 16.17 -10.57 1.87
N SER A 13 15.03 -10.11 2.39
CA SER A 13 14.77 -8.68 2.58
C SER A 13 15.51 -8.09 3.78
N GLY A 14 16.03 -8.91 4.69
CA GLY A 14 16.59 -8.47 5.97
C GLY A 14 15.56 -7.97 6.99
N ILE A 15 14.28 -7.87 6.60
CA ILE A 15 13.22 -7.33 7.48
C ILE A 15 13.00 -8.24 8.68
N GLU A 16 13.03 -9.56 8.49
CA GLU A 16 12.81 -10.51 9.59
C GLU A 16 13.86 -10.36 10.69
N GLU A 17 15.15 -10.31 10.29
CA GLU A 17 16.26 -10.16 11.23
C GLU A 17 16.18 -8.83 11.97
N ALA A 18 15.99 -7.72 11.24
CA ALA A 18 15.88 -6.39 11.82
C ALA A 18 14.68 -6.27 12.77
N ALA A 19 13.52 -6.81 12.41
CA ALA A 19 12.32 -6.80 13.23
C ALA A 19 12.51 -7.60 14.53
N LYS A 20 13.08 -8.81 14.44
CA LYS A 20 13.39 -9.64 15.62
C LYS A 20 14.41 -8.98 16.53
N ALA A 21 15.46 -8.38 15.99
CA ALA A 21 16.46 -7.64 16.76
C ALA A 21 15.86 -6.45 17.52
N ALA A 22 14.83 -5.82 16.94
CA ALA A 22 14.06 -4.76 17.58
C ALA A 22 12.97 -5.26 18.56
N GLY A 23 12.88 -6.59 18.80
CA GLY A 23 11.88 -7.19 19.70
C GLY A 23 10.50 -7.38 19.07
N ALA A 24 10.34 -7.16 17.78
CA ALA A 24 9.05 -7.32 17.10
C ALA A 24 8.76 -8.80 16.79
N LYS A 25 7.48 -9.17 16.81
CA LYS A 25 6.99 -10.48 16.37
C LYS A 25 6.67 -10.46 14.88
N VAL A 26 7.33 -11.33 14.11
CA VAL A 26 7.05 -11.50 12.69
C VAL A 26 5.93 -12.54 12.54
N MET A 27 4.81 -12.14 11.95
CA MET A 27 3.63 -12.98 11.78
C MET A 27 3.61 -13.62 10.39
N PRO A 28 3.35 -14.95 10.30
CA PRO A 28 3.17 -15.61 9.01
C PRO A 28 1.83 -15.21 8.37
N ALA A 29 1.76 -15.22 7.04
CA ALA A 29 0.57 -14.84 6.29
C ALA A 29 0.29 -15.79 5.09
N HIS A 30 0.71 -17.06 5.19
CA HIS A 30 0.68 -18.01 4.08
C HIS A 30 -0.49 -19.00 4.12
N LEU A 31 -1.27 -19.03 5.20
CA LEU A 31 -2.45 -19.89 5.37
C LEU A 31 -3.73 -19.04 5.48
N GLU A 32 -4.80 -19.54 4.86
CA GLU A 32 -6.11 -18.89 4.92
C GLU A 32 -6.67 -18.80 6.35
N SER A 33 -6.29 -19.74 7.21
CA SER A 33 -6.73 -19.78 8.62
C SER A 33 -6.36 -18.55 9.45
N TYR A 34 -5.34 -17.80 9.01
CA TYR A 34 -4.96 -16.52 9.63
C TYR A 34 -5.88 -15.35 9.27
N TYR A 35 -6.83 -15.55 8.36
CA TYR A 35 -7.67 -14.49 7.83
C TYR A 35 -9.11 -14.64 8.28
N LYS A 36 -9.74 -13.54 8.63
CA LYS A 36 -11.14 -13.48 9.09
C LYS A 36 -11.97 -12.63 8.14
N PRO A 37 -13.26 -12.98 7.96
CA PRO A 37 -14.14 -12.21 7.09
C PRO A 37 -14.40 -10.81 7.66
N VAL A 38 -14.38 -9.80 6.78
CA VAL A 38 -14.78 -8.43 7.07
C VAL A 38 -15.78 -7.96 6.02
N SER A 39 -16.75 -7.17 6.45
CA SER A 39 -17.71 -6.52 5.56
C SER A 39 -17.17 -5.19 5.06
N LEU A 40 -17.46 -4.85 3.80
CA LEU A 40 -17.09 -3.60 3.14
C LEU A 40 -18.37 -2.96 2.56
N PRO A 41 -19.31 -2.49 3.39
CA PRO A 41 -20.62 -2.03 2.92
C PRO A 41 -20.52 -0.85 1.94
N LYS A 42 -19.48 0.00 2.08
CA LYS A 42 -19.21 1.12 1.20
C LYS A 42 -18.47 0.72 -0.09
N GLY A 43 -17.88 -0.46 -0.17
CA GLY A 43 -17.18 -0.92 -1.36
C GLY A 43 -18.11 -0.98 -2.58
N VAL A 44 -17.61 -0.71 -3.76
CA VAL A 44 -18.38 -0.74 -5.01
C VAL A 44 -18.35 -2.13 -5.63
N ARG A 45 -17.16 -2.67 -5.85
CA ARG A 45 -16.94 -4.01 -6.42
C ARG A 45 -16.71 -5.08 -5.36
N MET A 46 -16.02 -4.72 -4.29
CA MET A 46 -15.68 -5.64 -3.19
C MET A 46 -16.55 -5.33 -1.98
N LYS A 47 -17.50 -6.22 -1.67
CA LYS A 47 -18.44 -6.06 -0.54
C LYS A 47 -17.98 -6.77 0.73
N SER A 48 -17.01 -7.66 0.61
CA SER A 48 -16.40 -8.37 1.73
C SER A 48 -14.99 -8.83 1.36
N ALA A 49 -14.15 -9.08 2.35
CA ALA A 49 -12.82 -9.63 2.18
C ALA A 49 -12.46 -10.50 3.39
N LYS A 50 -11.46 -11.39 3.23
CA LYS A 50 -10.81 -12.05 4.38
C LYS A 50 -9.52 -11.29 4.67
N VAL A 51 -9.45 -10.64 5.84
CA VAL A 51 -8.33 -9.81 6.29
C VAL A 51 -7.56 -10.54 7.38
N HIS A 52 -6.23 -10.39 7.38
CA HIS A 52 -5.34 -11.04 8.33
C HIS A 52 -5.66 -10.62 9.77
N GLU A 53 -5.81 -11.62 10.66
CA GLU A 53 -6.22 -11.41 12.05
C GLU A 53 -5.25 -10.52 12.86
N ALA A 54 -3.95 -10.50 12.54
CA ALA A 54 -3.00 -9.62 13.20
C ALA A 54 -3.34 -8.13 12.99
N ILE A 55 -3.94 -7.78 11.84
CA ILE A 55 -4.44 -6.41 11.60
C ILE A 55 -5.70 -6.15 12.42
N LEU A 56 -6.63 -7.10 12.42
CA LEU A 56 -7.93 -6.93 13.08
C LEU A 56 -7.79 -6.84 14.62
N ASN A 57 -6.87 -7.61 15.19
CA ASN A 57 -6.65 -7.74 16.63
C ASN A 57 -5.64 -6.71 17.19
N SER A 58 -4.95 -5.94 16.34
CA SER A 58 -4.03 -4.91 16.82
C SER A 58 -4.78 -3.65 17.29
N ASP A 59 -4.37 -3.02 18.37
CA ASP A 59 -4.92 -1.74 18.83
C ASP A 59 -4.54 -0.62 17.87
N VAL A 60 -3.29 -0.62 17.42
CA VAL A 60 -2.72 0.36 16.50
C VAL A 60 -2.16 -0.34 15.27
N TRP A 61 -2.53 0.14 14.09
CA TRP A 61 -1.99 -0.32 12.82
C TRP A 61 -1.33 0.84 12.08
N ILE A 62 -0.03 0.69 11.80
CA ILE A 62 0.76 1.62 10.97
C ILE A 62 1.05 0.92 9.64
N ASN A 63 0.70 1.58 8.53
CA ASN A 63 0.93 1.08 7.18
C ASN A 63 2.23 1.67 6.63
N VAL A 64 3.21 0.80 6.29
CA VAL A 64 4.54 1.22 5.81
C VAL A 64 4.80 0.67 4.40
N PRO A 65 4.23 1.27 3.36
CA PRO A 65 4.43 0.88 1.98
C PRO A 65 5.71 1.43 1.37
N ILE A 66 6.19 0.78 0.31
CA ILE A 66 7.24 1.31 -0.57
C ILE A 66 6.58 1.94 -1.80
N LEU A 67 7.01 3.16 -2.17
CA LEU A 67 6.63 3.78 -3.43
C LEU A 67 7.33 3.07 -4.59
N LYS A 68 6.54 2.47 -5.49
CA LYS A 68 7.09 1.78 -6.65
C LYS A 68 6.11 1.68 -7.83
N ASN A 69 6.66 1.60 -9.04
CA ASN A 69 5.92 1.22 -10.24
C ASN A 69 5.25 -0.15 -10.10
N HIS A 70 4.09 -0.30 -10.73
CA HIS A 70 3.36 -1.57 -10.78
C HIS A 70 2.62 -1.70 -12.12
N GLY A 71 2.82 -2.82 -12.82
CA GLY A 71 2.23 -3.02 -14.14
C GLY A 71 0.71 -2.91 -14.20
N GLY A 72 -0.01 -3.52 -13.25
CA GLY A 72 -1.48 -3.50 -13.27
C GLY A 72 -2.13 -2.32 -12.54
N ALA A 73 -1.53 -1.85 -11.46
CA ALA A 73 -2.09 -0.76 -10.62
C ALA A 73 -1.39 0.59 -10.85
N ASN A 74 -0.48 0.68 -11.82
CA ASN A 74 0.41 1.80 -12.12
C ASN A 74 1.41 2.11 -11.00
N LEU A 75 0.94 2.33 -9.77
CA LEU A 75 1.77 2.49 -8.59
C LEU A 75 1.37 1.54 -7.46
N THR A 76 2.33 1.20 -6.63
CA THR A 76 2.13 0.66 -5.28
C THR A 76 2.49 1.77 -4.31
N ILE A 77 1.54 2.14 -3.46
CA ILE A 77 1.68 3.07 -2.35
C ILE A 77 0.79 2.55 -1.20
N SER A 78 0.26 3.40 -0.33
CA SER A 78 -0.48 3.02 0.87
C SER A 78 -1.78 2.26 0.59
N MET A 79 -2.63 2.77 -0.31
CA MET A 79 -3.90 2.12 -0.66
C MET A 79 -3.67 0.73 -1.27
N LYS A 80 -2.75 0.63 -2.26
CA LYS A 80 -2.42 -0.64 -2.91
C LYS A 80 -1.77 -1.63 -1.94
N ASN A 81 -1.04 -1.15 -0.91
CA ASN A 81 -0.42 -2.01 0.11
C ASN A 81 -1.46 -2.79 0.92
N HIS A 82 -2.68 -2.26 1.10
CA HIS A 82 -3.78 -2.96 1.76
C HIS A 82 -4.21 -4.26 1.05
N MET A 83 -3.95 -4.41 -0.24
CA MET A 83 -4.14 -5.69 -0.91
C MET A 83 -3.27 -6.80 -0.27
N GLY A 84 -2.14 -6.43 0.35
CA GLY A 84 -1.24 -7.36 1.04
C GLY A 84 -1.81 -8.00 2.30
N ILE A 85 -2.82 -7.40 2.93
CA ILE A 85 -3.48 -7.93 4.13
C ILE A 85 -4.68 -8.81 3.82
N VAL A 86 -5.07 -8.96 2.54
CA VAL A 86 -6.22 -9.74 2.09
C VAL A 86 -5.77 -11.12 1.61
N TRP A 87 -6.56 -12.16 1.91
CA TRP A 87 -6.30 -13.53 1.47
C TRP A 87 -6.49 -13.69 -0.03
N ASP A 88 -7.70 -13.44 -0.53
CA ASP A 88 -8.02 -13.59 -1.96
C ASP A 88 -7.62 -12.32 -2.76
N ARG A 89 -6.37 -12.30 -3.19
CA ARG A 89 -5.88 -11.24 -4.08
C ARG A 89 -6.20 -11.48 -5.54
N GLY A 90 -6.57 -12.70 -5.89
CA GLY A 90 -7.07 -13.03 -7.22
C GLY A 90 -8.31 -12.22 -7.56
N PHE A 91 -9.19 -12.01 -6.58
CA PHE A 91 -10.39 -11.18 -6.75
C PHE A 91 -10.07 -9.78 -7.30
N PHE A 92 -9.02 -9.12 -6.82
CA PHE A 92 -8.61 -7.80 -7.31
C PHE A 92 -8.24 -7.83 -8.80
N HIS A 93 -7.54 -8.88 -9.24
CA HIS A 93 -7.09 -9.01 -10.63
C HIS A 93 -8.19 -9.49 -11.58
N SER A 94 -9.19 -10.18 -11.07
CA SER A 94 -10.34 -10.67 -11.85
C SER A 94 -11.48 -9.65 -11.95
N ASN A 95 -11.37 -8.55 -11.19
CA ASN A 95 -12.33 -7.47 -11.18
C ASN A 95 -11.63 -6.13 -11.52
N ASP A 96 -12.28 -5.01 -11.28
CA ASP A 96 -11.66 -3.69 -11.43
C ASP A 96 -10.61 -3.50 -10.30
N LEU A 97 -9.34 -3.74 -10.63
CA LEU A 97 -8.23 -3.65 -9.68
C LEU A 97 -8.17 -2.28 -8.97
N GLN A 98 -8.38 -1.19 -9.73
CA GLN A 98 -8.30 0.15 -9.18
C GLN A 98 -9.45 0.42 -8.19
N GLN A 99 -10.66 -0.03 -8.54
CA GLN A 99 -11.80 0.10 -7.64
C GLN A 99 -11.65 -0.80 -6.42
N CYS A 100 -11.23 -2.05 -6.58
CA CYS A 100 -11.03 -2.97 -5.45
C CYS A 100 -9.95 -2.48 -4.46
N ILE A 101 -8.91 -1.76 -4.94
CA ILE A 101 -7.92 -1.11 -4.08
C ILE A 101 -8.58 -0.03 -3.21
N ALA A 102 -9.49 0.76 -3.77
CA ALA A 102 -10.22 1.75 -3.00
C ALA A 102 -11.23 1.08 -2.03
N ASP A 103 -11.92 0.04 -2.50
CA ASP A 103 -12.93 -0.67 -1.72
C ASP A 103 -12.36 -1.27 -0.43
N ILE A 104 -11.21 -1.95 -0.48
CA ILE A 104 -10.60 -2.53 0.73
C ILE A 104 -10.23 -1.45 1.75
N CYS A 105 -9.92 -0.24 1.32
CA CYS A 105 -9.64 0.88 2.20
C CYS A 105 -10.90 1.43 2.90
N THR A 106 -12.11 0.95 2.56
CA THR A 106 -13.36 1.30 3.26
C THR A 106 -13.60 0.49 4.53
N MET A 107 -12.82 -0.57 4.78
CA MET A 107 -12.90 -1.39 5.99
C MET A 107 -12.86 -0.52 7.26
N ASP A 108 -13.61 -0.92 8.31
CA ASP A 108 -13.71 -0.11 9.55
C ASP A 108 -12.37 0.03 10.28
N LYS A 109 -11.57 -1.03 10.32
CA LYS A 109 -10.21 -0.98 10.88
C LYS A 109 -9.29 -0.19 9.95
N LYS A 110 -8.90 1.02 10.37
CA LYS A 110 -8.03 1.91 9.60
C LYS A 110 -6.59 1.87 10.09
N ALA A 111 -5.65 2.08 9.18
CA ALA A 111 -4.30 2.47 9.56
C ALA A 111 -4.36 3.87 10.19
N VAL A 112 -3.80 4.02 11.38
CA VAL A 112 -3.74 5.33 12.07
C VAL A 112 -2.68 6.24 11.45
N LEU A 113 -1.72 5.64 10.74
CA LEU A 113 -0.64 6.36 10.07
C LEU A 113 -0.19 5.57 8.82
N ASN A 114 0.09 6.30 7.75
CA ASN A 114 0.72 5.78 6.55
C ASN A 114 2.11 6.43 6.43
N VAL A 115 3.15 5.60 6.34
CA VAL A 115 4.56 6.03 6.24
C VAL A 115 5.10 5.46 4.94
N VAL A 116 5.13 6.25 3.90
CA VAL A 116 5.55 5.83 2.55
C VAL A 116 7.05 5.96 2.41
N ASP A 117 7.73 4.81 2.30
CA ASP A 117 9.15 4.76 1.93
C ASP A 117 9.33 5.09 0.44
N ALA A 118 9.91 6.23 0.17
CA ALA A 118 10.35 6.68 -1.14
C ALA A 118 11.86 6.94 -1.17
N TYR A 119 12.65 6.22 -0.35
CA TYR A 119 14.09 6.38 -0.30
C TYR A 119 14.76 5.82 -1.58
N ARG A 120 14.37 4.60 -1.96
CA ARG A 120 14.73 3.97 -3.23
C ARG A 120 13.46 3.62 -3.98
N VAL A 121 13.22 4.28 -5.09
CA VAL A 121 11.98 4.14 -5.86
C VAL A 121 12.23 3.25 -7.08
N LEU A 122 11.50 2.15 -7.19
CA LEU A 122 11.44 1.35 -8.42
C LEU A 122 10.61 2.12 -9.45
N LYS A 123 11.28 2.71 -10.44
CA LYS A 123 10.64 3.58 -11.44
C LYS A 123 10.06 2.82 -12.63
N THR A 124 10.58 1.61 -12.94
CA THR A 124 10.18 0.80 -14.11
C THR A 124 10.14 -0.69 -13.77
N ASN A 125 9.52 -1.49 -14.65
CA ASN A 125 9.46 -2.95 -14.55
C ASN A 125 8.87 -3.47 -13.22
N GLY A 126 7.98 -2.68 -12.58
CA GLY A 126 7.31 -3.11 -11.34
C GLY A 126 6.31 -4.26 -11.56
N PRO A 127 6.04 -5.03 -10.52
CA PRO A 127 6.35 -4.77 -9.11
C PRO A 127 7.74 -5.25 -8.62
N ARG A 128 8.51 -6.00 -9.41
CA ARG A 128 9.75 -6.66 -8.96
C ARG A 128 11.03 -5.97 -9.42
N GLY A 129 10.98 -5.24 -10.56
CA GLY A 129 12.16 -4.78 -11.27
C GLY A 129 12.86 -5.90 -12.04
N ARG A 130 13.83 -5.54 -12.88
CA ARG A 130 14.66 -6.47 -13.67
C ARG A 130 16.15 -6.22 -13.42
N SER A 131 16.52 -4.99 -13.09
CA SER A 131 17.90 -4.59 -12.87
C SER A 131 18.02 -3.43 -11.89
N ALA A 132 19.24 -3.13 -11.43
CA ALA A 132 19.50 -2.00 -10.54
C ALA A 132 19.14 -0.65 -11.20
N SER A 133 19.19 -0.55 -12.53
CA SER A 133 18.83 0.67 -13.27
C SER A 133 17.33 1.02 -13.22
N ASP A 134 16.49 0.05 -12.83
CA ASP A 134 15.07 0.28 -12.58
C ASP A 134 14.80 1.09 -11.31
N VAL A 135 15.81 1.22 -10.44
CA VAL A 135 15.69 1.89 -9.13
C VAL A 135 16.44 3.23 -9.17
N VAL A 136 15.82 4.26 -8.59
CA VAL A 136 16.42 5.56 -8.38
C VAL A 136 16.47 5.91 -6.90
N LEU A 137 17.58 6.51 -6.48
CA LEU A 137 17.75 7.01 -5.11
C LEU A 137 17.12 8.41 -5.00
N THR A 138 16.02 8.52 -4.27
CA THR A 138 15.28 9.78 -4.13
C THR A 138 15.30 10.35 -2.72
N LYS A 139 15.59 9.52 -1.71
CA LYS A 139 15.67 9.87 -0.29
C LYS A 139 14.40 10.55 0.24
N GLY A 140 13.23 10.22 -0.34
CA GLY A 140 11.93 10.75 0.05
C GLY A 140 11.26 9.93 1.15
N LEU A 141 10.44 10.59 1.95
CA LEU A 141 9.53 9.98 2.92
C LEU A 141 8.24 10.79 2.97
N PHE A 142 7.08 10.12 2.96
CA PHE A 142 5.78 10.79 3.09
C PHE A 142 5.03 10.19 4.27
N ILE A 143 4.43 11.04 5.09
CA ILE A 143 3.70 10.61 6.28
C ILE A 143 2.35 11.32 6.32
N SER A 144 1.24 10.57 6.49
CA SER A 144 -0.08 11.13 6.70
C SER A 144 -1.03 10.13 7.35
N GLN A 145 -2.02 10.63 8.08
CA GLN A 145 -3.19 9.84 8.50
C GLN A 145 -4.17 9.64 7.33
N ASP A 146 -4.25 10.60 6.41
CA ASP A 146 -5.08 10.48 5.21
C ASP A 146 -4.35 9.66 4.14
N ILE A 147 -4.89 8.47 3.87
CA ILE A 147 -4.31 7.48 2.95
C ILE A 147 -4.37 7.94 1.48
N VAL A 148 -5.39 8.70 1.09
CA VAL A 148 -5.54 9.25 -0.27
C VAL A 148 -4.58 10.42 -0.46
N ALA A 149 -4.47 11.29 0.53
CA ALA A 149 -3.57 12.44 0.48
C ALA A 149 -2.10 12.02 0.38
N VAL A 150 -1.66 11.05 1.18
CA VAL A 150 -0.27 10.57 1.12
C VAL A 150 0.02 9.92 -0.22
N ASP A 151 -0.91 9.13 -0.77
CA ASP A 151 -0.73 8.49 -2.06
C ASP A 151 -0.76 9.51 -3.21
N THR A 152 -1.59 10.56 -3.10
CA THR A 152 -1.60 11.69 -4.05
C THR A 152 -0.27 12.44 -4.05
N ALA A 153 0.26 12.77 -2.87
CA ALA A 153 1.56 13.43 -2.74
C ALA A 153 2.70 12.57 -3.31
N ALA A 154 2.71 11.27 -2.98
CA ALA A 154 3.70 10.32 -3.48
C ALA A 154 3.59 10.12 -5.00
N THR A 155 2.38 10.15 -5.57
CA THR A 155 2.17 10.07 -7.03
C THR A 155 2.71 11.31 -7.74
N LYS A 156 2.42 12.52 -7.22
CA LYS A 156 2.99 13.77 -7.74
C LYS A 156 4.52 13.77 -7.69
N PHE A 157 5.09 13.21 -6.64
CA PHE A 157 6.54 13.04 -6.52
C PHE A 157 7.07 12.02 -7.53
N PHE A 158 6.41 10.86 -7.67
CA PHE A 158 6.80 9.84 -8.65
C PHE A 158 6.77 10.38 -10.09
N ASN A 159 5.82 11.26 -10.41
CA ASN A 159 5.72 11.90 -11.73
C ASN A 159 6.97 12.75 -12.09
N GLN A 160 7.75 13.19 -11.10
CA GLN A 160 9.04 13.87 -11.32
C GLN A 160 10.18 12.89 -11.66
N VAL A 161 10.01 11.63 -11.27
CA VAL A 161 10.99 10.55 -11.52
C VAL A 161 10.70 9.85 -12.85
N ARG A 162 9.43 9.63 -13.12
CA ARG A 162 8.90 9.04 -14.34
C ARG A 162 7.47 9.52 -14.54
N GLU A 163 7.12 9.86 -15.77
CA GLU A 163 5.76 10.27 -16.11
C GLU A 163 4.71 9.30 -15.57
N MET A 164 3.85 9.82 -14.72
CA MET A 164 2.74 9.11 -14.07
C MET A 164 1.66 10.13 -13.67
N PRO A 165 0.80 10.54 -14.61
CA PRO A 165 -0.31 11.45 -14.31
C PRO A 165 -1.22 10.90 -13.21
N LEU A 166 -1.80 11.77 -12.39
CA LEU A 166 -2.69 11.34 -11.29
C LEU A 166 -3.86 10.50 -11.79
N GLU A 167 -4.38 10.81 -12.96
CA GLU A 167 -5.49 10.11 -13.61
C GLU A 167 -5.17 8.65 -13.90
N SER A 168 -3.90 8.34 -14.13
CA SER A 168 -3.44 6.97 -14.34
C SER A 168 -3.55 6.11 -13.07
N VAL A 169 -3.59 6.74 -11.90
CA VAL A 169 -3.68 6.06 -10.60
C VAL A 169 -5.13 6.16 -10.09
N ALA A 170 -6.06 5.53 -10.81
CA ALA A 170 -7.49 5.74 -10.65
C ALA A 170 -8.03 5.39 -9.24
N HIS A 171 -7.36 4.53 -8.48
CA HIS A 171 -7.76 4.26 -7.10
C HIS A 171 -7.69 5.48 -6.18
N LEU A 172 -6.95 6.55 -6.54
CA LEU A 172 -6.96 7.83 -5.80
C LEU A 172 -8.33 8.50 -5.91
N ALA A 173 -8.80 8.68 -7.15
CA ALA A 173 -10.12 9.28 -7.41
C ALA A 173 -11.25 8.43 -6.83
N ASN A 174 -11.16 7.09 -6.96
CA ASN A 174 -12.11 6.15 -6.36
C ASN A 174 -12.13 6.28 -4.82
N GLY A 175 -10.96 6.41 -4.19
CA GLY A 175 -10.83 6.62 -2.75
C GLY A 175 -11.46 7.93 -2.29
N GLN A 176 -11.24 9.02 -3.03
CA GLN A 176 -11.89 10.30 -2.75
C GLN A 176 -13.41 10.21 -2.91
N ALA A 177 -13.90 9.55 -3.96
CA ALA A 177 -15.34 9.34 -4.17
C ALA A 177 -15.97 8.52 -3.03
N LEU A 178 -15.27 7.55 -2.46
CA LEU A 178 -15.67 6.76 -1.29
C LEU A 178 -15.49 7.50 0.05
N LYS A 179 -15.02 8.76 0.02
CA LYS A 179 -14.80 9.62 1.20
C LYS A 179 -13.85 9.01 2.23
N ILE A 180 -12.82 8.31 1.78
CA ILE A 180 -11.77 7.75 2.64
C ILE A 180 -10.55 8.67 2.78
N GLY A 181 -10.49 9.77 2.03
CA GLY A 181 -9.47 10.80 2.08
C GLY A 181 -9.63 11.81 0.96
N THR A 182 -8.65 12.70 0.79
CA THR A 182 -8.69 13.76 -0.21
C THR A 182 -7.48 13.77 -1.14
N MET A 183 -7.71 14.08 -2.42
CA MET A 183 -6.65 14.39 -3.38
C MET A 183 -6.26 15.89 -3.38
N ASP A 184 -7.04 16.72 -2.70
CA ASP A 184 -6.82 18.17 -2.62
C ASP A 184 -5.82 18.48 -1.51
N LEU A 185 -4.53 18.49 -1.88
CA LEU A 185 -3.44 18.75 -0.94
C LEU A 185 -3.39 20.21 -0.47
N ASP A 186 -4.02 21.14 -1.18
CA ASP A 186 -4.02 22.56 -0.83
C ASP A 186 -4.94 22.85 0.37
N LYS A 187 -5.88 21.95 0.64
CA LYS A 187 -6.73 21.98 1.84
C LYS A 187 -6.06 21.41 3.09
N LEU A 188 -4.84 20.88 2.96
CA LEU A 188 -4.11 20.23 4.05
C LEU A 188 -2.94 21.09 4.53
N ASN A 189 -2.60 20.95 5.81
CA ASN A 189 -1.38 21.53 6.37
C ASN A 189 -0.17 20.66 5.99
N VAL A 190 0.38 20.87 4.81
CA VAL A 190 1.54 20.12 4.31
C VAL A 190 2.83 20.74 4.80
N LYS A 191 3.57 20.03 5.65
CA LYS A 191 4.93 20.42 6.07
C LYS A 191 5.96 19.73 5.19
N ARG A 192 6.90 20.52 4.63
CA ARG A 192 8.05 20.02 3.89
C ARG A 192 9.30 20.21 4.73
N ILE A 193 10.01 19.10 4.96
CA ILE A 193 11.24 19.08 5.77
C ILE A 193 12.37 18.64 4.84
N LYS A 194 13.43 19.42 4.78
CA LYS A 194 14.68 19.08 4.09
C LYS A 194 15.71 18.77 5.16
N LEU A 195 16.28 17.55 5.11
CA LEU A 195 17.37 17.10 5.98
C LEU A 195 18.72 17.27 5.29
#